data_64ca6955538ed99819a9470aafe88f71
#
_entry.id   64ca6955538ed99819a9470aafe88f71
#
_cell.length_a   1.000
_cell.length_b   1.000
_cell.length_c   1.000
_cell.angle_alpha   90.00
_cell.angle_beta   90.00
_cell.angle_gamma   90.00
#
_symmetry.space_group_name_H-M   'P 1'
#
loop_
_entity.id
_entity.type
_entity.pdbx_description
1 polymer ?
#
loop_
_entity_poly.entity_id
_entity_poly.type
_entity_poly.pdbx_seq_one_letter_code
_entity_poly.pdbx_strand_id
1 'polypeptide(L)'
;MSRNQGQADLKRLRQERKFYIERARQMVKEQNKRMTAVKSRLKEAAATVPQIAEALKMESAEVLLIISALRKYGEVVEGAKADDYFTYQLNPNVA
;
A
#
# COMPACT_ATOMS: atom_id res chain seq x y z
N MET A 1 -2.06 19.25 -43.05
CA MET A 1 -1.72 18.07 -42.25
C MET A 1 -2.10 16.81 -43.00
N SER A 2 -1.18 15.90 -43.18
CA SER A 2 -1.48 14.64 -43.80
C SER A 2 -2.22 13.73 -42.81
N ARG A 3 -3.14 12.90 -43.33
CA ARG A 3 -3.88 11.91 -42.52
C ARG A 3 -2.95 10.95 -41.77
N ASN A 4 -1.76 10.68 -42.32
CA ASN A 4 -0.80 9.76 -41.73
C ASN A 4 -0.19 10.27 -40.43
N GLN A 5 0.00 11.58 -40.26
CA GLN A 5 0.50 12.15 -39.03
C GLN A 5 -0.50 12.04 -37.88
N GLY A 6 -1.80 12.28 -38.14
CA GLY A 6 -2.82 12.13 -37.15
C GLY A 6 -2.96 10.69 -36.63
N GLN A 7 -2.85 9.71 -37.54
CA GLN A 7 -2.90 8.28 -37.20
C GLN A 7 -1.65 7.84 -36.40
N ALA A 8 -0.49 8.33 -36.75
CA ALA A 8 0.75 8.04 -36.02
C ALA A 8 0.70 8.60 -34.61
N ASP A 9 0.18 9.83 -34.44
CA ASP A 9 0.04 10.46 -33.12
C ASP A 9 -0.99 9.72 -32.25
N LEU A 10 -2.10 9.27 -32.83
CA LEU A 10 -3.09 8.47 -32.12
C LEU A 10 -2.53 7.11 -31.65
N LYS A 11 -1.77 6.43 -32.52
CA LYS A 11 -1.10 5.20 -32.14
C LYS A 11 -0.13 5.39 -30.98
N ARG A 12 0.66 6.45 -31.05
CA ARG A 12 1.63 6.81 -30.04
C ARG A 12 0.94 7.09 -28.70
N LEU A 13 -0.14 7.85 -28.69
CA LEU A 13 -0.93 8.15 -27.50
C LEU A 13 -1.51 6.88 -26.89
N ARG A 14 -2.02 5.95 -27.71
CA ARG A 14 -2.55 4.67 -27.24
C ARG A 14 -1.48 3.81 -26.58
N GLN A 15 -0.28 3.76 -27.15
CA GLN A 15 0.84 3.00 -26.59
C GLN A 15 1.31 3.59 -25.27
N GLU A 16 1.44 4.92 -25.19
CA GLU A 16 1.82 5.59 -23.96
C GLU A 16 0.76 5.39 -22.86
N ARG A 17 -0.51 5.50 -23.20
CA ARG A 17 -1.62 5.27 -22.28
C ARG A 17 -1.62 3.85 -21.74
N LYS A 18 -1.42 2.87 -22.59
CA LYS A 18 -1.31 1.46 -22.21
C LYS A 18 -0.15 1.23 -21.24
N PHE A 19 0.99 1.82 -21.52
CA PHE A 19 2.17 1.75 -20.66
C PHE A 19 1.89 2.30 -19.27
N TYR A 20 1.27 3.47 -19.18
CA TYR A 20 0.93 4.08 -17.89
C TYR A 20 -0.09 3.26 -17.12
N ILE A 21 -1.08 2.70 -17.79
CA ILE A 21 -2.09 1.85 -17.14
C ILE A 21 -1.45 0.59 -16.56
N GLU A 22 -0.58 -0.07 -17.31
CA GLU A 22 0.13 -1.25 -16.83
C GLU A 22 1.03 -0.94 -15.64
N ARG A 23 1.74 0.18 -15.68
CA ARG A 23 2.60 0.62 -14.59
C ARG A 23 1.78 0.93 -13.33
N ALA A 24 0.66 1.61 -13.49
CA ALA A 24 -0.25 1.90 -12.38
C ALA A 24 -0.80 0.61 -11.74
N ARG A 25 -1.16 -0.39 -12.55
CA ARG A 25 -1.60 -1.69 -12.05
C ARG A 25 -0.53 -2.40 -11.24
N GLN A 26 0.72 -2.36 -11.69
CA GLN A 26 1.84 -2.94 -10.95
C GLN A 26 2.05 -2.25 -9.61
N MET A 27 1.99 -0.93 -9.57
CA MET A 27 2.12 -0.15 -8.35
C MET A 27 1.01 -0.51 -7.34
N VAL A 28 -0.22 -0.64 -7.82
CA VAL A 28 -1.36 -1.03 -6.98
C VAL A 28 -1.17 -2.44 -6.43
N LYS A 29 -0.72 -3.38 -7.25
CA LYS A 29 -0.44 -4.76 -6.81
C LYS A 29 0.63 -4.82 -5.73
N GLU A 30 1.73 -4.09 -5.90
CA GLU A 30 2.82 -4.04 -4.92
C GLU A 30 2.34 -3.43 -3.61
N GLN A 31 1.58 -2.35 -3.69
CA GLN A 31 1.01 -1.71 -2.51
C GLN A 31 0.03 -2.63 -1.79
N ASN A 32 -0.81 -3.35 -2.51
CA ASN A 32 -1.73 -4.33 -1.95
C ASN A 32 -1.00 -5.47 -1.26
N LYS A 33 0.10 -5.94 -1.84
CA LYS A 33 0.96 -6.95 -1.20
C LYS A 33 1.52 -6.47 0.13
N ARG A 34 2.01 -5.22 0.18
CA ARG A 34 2.55 -4.62 1.40
C ARG A 34 1.46 -4.47 2.46
N MET A 35 0.29 -3.99 2.07
CA MET A 35 -0.85 -3.86 2.98
C MET A 35 -1.28 -5.22 3.52
N THR A 36 -1.35 -6.23 2.68
CA THR A 36 -1.69 -7.60 3.08
C THR A 36 -0.64 -8.16 4.02
N ALA A 37 0.64 -7.92 3.77
CA ALA A 37 1.73 -8.36 4.64
C ALA A 37 1.62 -7.74 6.03
N VAL A 38 1.33 -6.43 6.11
CA VAL A 38 1.14 -5.74 7.38
C VAL A 38 -0.07 -6.31 8.13
N LYS A 39 -1.19 -6.51 7.45
CA LYS A 39 -2.38 -7.13 8.05
C LYS A 39 -2.09 -8.53 8.56
N SER A 40 -1.38 -9.34 7.79
CA SER A 40 -1.02 -10.70 8.20
C SER A 40 -0.15 -10.70 9.45
N ARG A 41 0.80 -9.76 9.54
CA ARG A 41 1.62 -9.61 10.74
C ARG A 41 0.78 -9.23 11.95
N LEU A 42 -0.18 -8.34 11.78
CA LEU A 42 -1.06 -7.89 12.87
C LEU A 42 -2.08 -8.95 13.29
N LYS A 43 -2.38 -9.93 12.43
CA LYS A 43 -3.19 -11.10 12.81
C LYS A 43 -2.50 -11.97 13.86
N GLU A 44 -1.17 -12.01 13.86
CA GLU A 44 -0.42 -12.80 14.82
C GLU A 44 -0.47 -12.17 16.21
N ALA A 45 -0.23 -10.87 16.30
CA ALA A 45 -0.24 -10.12 17.56
C ALA A 45 -0.20 -8.62 17.26
N ALA A 46 -0.67 -7.81 18.21
CA ALA A 46 -0.46 -6.37 18.16
C ALA A 46 1.04 -6.06 18.11
N ALA A 47 1.42 -5.05 17.36
CA ALA A 47 2.83 -4.70 17.16
C ALA A 47 3.00 -3.20 16.94
N THR A 48 4.19 -2.70 17.29
CA THR A 48 4.58 -1.32 17.01
C THR A 48 5.07 -1.20 15.56
N VAL A 49 5.15 0.01 15.04
CA VAL A 49 5.71 0.26 13.70
C VAL A 49 7.11 -0.31 13.53
N PRO A 50 8.07 -0.07 14.46
CA PRO A 50 9.40 -0.69 14.33
C PRO A 50 9.37 -2.21 14.31
N GLN A 51 8.51 -2.83 15.10
CA GLN A 51 8.38 -4.30 15.13
C GLN A 51 7.86 -4.85 13.80
N ILE A 52 6.88 -4.19 13.21
CA ILE A 52 6.35 -4.57 11.90
C ILE A 52 7.42 -4.39 10.82
N ALA A 53 8.11 -3.25 10.84
CA ALA A 53 9.17 -2.95 9.87
C ALA A 53 10.27 -4.02 9.91
N GLU A 54 10.70 -4.41 11.09
CA GLU A 54 11.72 -5.44 11.26
C GLU A 54 11.24 -6.81 10.77
N ALA A 55 10.02 -7.18 11.14
CA ALA A 55 9.44 -8.48 10.77
C ALA A 55 9.26 -8.63 9.26
N LEU A 56 8.87 -7.55 8.58
CA LEU A 56 8.59 -7.56 7.15
C LEU A 56 9.76 -7.06 6.30
N LYS A 57 10.84 -6.64 6.92
CA LYS A 57 12.01 -6.04 6.25
C LYS A 57 11.61 -4.83 5.39
N MET A 58 10.76 -3.99 5.96
CA MET A 58 10.27 -2.76 5.34
C MET A 58 10.81 -1.55 6.11
N GLU A 59 10.83 -0.41 5.45
CA GLU A 59 11.17 0.84 6.14
C GLU A 59 10.04 1.28 7.06
N SER A 60 10.36 1.82 8.22
CA SER A 60 9.38 2.29 9.20
C SER A 60 8.44 3.35 8.59
N ALA A 61 8.97 4.22 7.73
CA ALA A 61 8.15 5.22 7.05
C ALA A 61 7.07 4.59 6.16
N GLU A 62 7.41 3.51 5.43
CA GLU A 62 6.44 2.78 4.62
C GLU A 62 5.38 2.10 5.47
N VAL A 63 5.79 1.46 6.57
CA VAL A 63 4.88 0.82 7.51
C VAL A 63 3.92 1.85 8.09
N LEU A 64 4.44 3.01 8.50
CA LEU A 64 3.62 4.08 9.06
C LEU A 64 2.57 4.59 8.07
N LEU A 65 2.94 4.75 6.80
CA LEU A 65 1.99 5.15 5.75
C LEU A 65 0.89 4.11 5.57
N ILE A 66 1.25 2.83 5.56
CA ILE A 66 0.29 1.72 5.43
C ILE A 66 -0.64 1.68 6.65
N ILE A 67 -0.08 1.76 7.85
CA ILE A 67 -0.87 1.79 9.09
C ILE A 67 -1.82 2.98 9.10
N SER A 68 -1.36 4.16 8.68
CA SER A 68 -2.21 5.37 8.61
C SER A 68 -3.39 5.17 7.65
N ALA A 69 -3.15 4.55 6.51
CA ALA A 69 -4.20 4.25 5.54
C ALA A 69 -5.19 3.22 6.10
N LEU A 70 -4.71 2.16 6.74
CA LEU A 70 -5.57 1.13 7.34
C LEU A 70 -6.39 1.68 8.51
N ARG A 71 -5.84 2.60 9.29
CA ARG A 71 -6.57 3.29 10.35
C ARG A 71 -7.69 4.16 9.77
N LYS A 72 -7.39 4.87 8.68
CA LYS A 72 -8.36 5.71 7.99
C LYS A 72 -9.56 4.91 7.52
N TYR A 73 -9.33 3.68 7.06
CA TYR A 73 -10.40 2.78 6.62
C TYR A 73 -11.03 1.98 7.77
N GLY A 74 -10.56 2.17 8.99
CA GLY A 74 -11.09 1.48 10.16
C GLY A 74 -10.67 0.02 10.29
N GLU A 75 -9.69 -0.42 9.53
CA GLU A 75 -9.21 -1.81 9.57
C GLU A 75 -8.19 -2.05 10.68
N VAL A 76 -7.51 -1.01 11.14
CA VAL A 76 -6.50 -1.06 12.19
C VAL A 76 -6.84 -0.02 13.26
N VAL A 77 -6.62 -0.38 14.52
CA VAL A 77 -6.81 0.50 15.66
C VAL A 77 -5.55 0.54 16.53
N GLU A 78 -5.36 1.64 17.25
CA GLU A 78 -4.28 1.75 18.22
C GLU A 78 -4.59 0.90 19.45
N GLY A 79 -3.57 0.20 19.92
CA GLY A 79 -3.62 -0.53 21.17
C GLY A 79 -2.80 0.15 22.27
N ALA A 80 -2.34 -0.63 23.23
CA ALA A 80 -1.54 -0.14 24.34
C ALA A 80 -0.19 0.40 23.86
N LYS A 81 0.34 1.38 24.58
CA LYS A 81 1.67 1.90 24.31
C LYS A 81 2.72 0.93 24.85
N ALA A 82 3.67 0.58 23.99
CA ALA A 82 4.83 -0.23 24.36
C ALA A 82 6.09 0.62 24.15
N ASP A 83 6.83 0.89 25.24
CA ASP A 83 7.93 1.83 25.27
C ASP A 83 7.50 3.21 24.77
N ASP A 84 8.13 3.74 23.72
CA ASP A 84 7.81 5.05 23.15
C ASP A 84 6.81 4.97 21.99
N TYR A 85 6.34 3.77 21.64
CA TYR A 85 5.49 3.56 20.47
C TYR A 85 4.16 2.94 20.85
N PHE A 86 3.11 3.33 20.13
CA PHE A 86 1.82 2.66 20.25
C PHE A 86 1.87 1.35 19.47
N THR A 87 1.21 0.32 20.03
CA THR A 87 0.95 -0.88 19.27
C THR A 87 -0.27 -0.68 18.39
N TYR A 88 -0.33 -1.42 17.30
CA TYR A 88 -1.46 -1.43 16.39
C TYR A 88 -1.99 -2.85 16.27
N GLN A 89 -3.28 -2.97 16.09
CA GLN A 89 -3.94 -4.26 15.96
C GLN A 89 -5.06 -4.16 14.94
N LEU A 90 -5.46 -5.29 14.38
CA LEU A 90 -6.61 -5.34 13.51
C LEU A 90 -7.87 -5.01 14.31
N ASN A 91 -8.79 -4.24 13.70
CA ASN A 91 -10.05 -3.93 14.32
C ASN A 91 -10.89 -5.22 14.42
N PRO A 92 -11.26 -5.67 15.64
CA PRO A 92 -12.01 -6.91 15.79
C PRO A 92 -13.42 -6.85 15.22
N ASN A 93 -13.93 -5.64 14.96
CA ASN A 93 -15.27 -5.44 14.41
C ASN A 93 -15.30 -5.50 12.88
N VAL A 94 -14.12 -5.55 12.24
CA VAL A 94 -14.00 -5.68 10.79
C VAL A 94 -13.68 -7.14 10.50
N ALA A 95 -14.65 -7.85 10.06
CA ALA A 95 -14.52 -9.26 9.71
C ALA A 95 -13.77 -9.45 8.39
#